data_9b5984d950de2a283c0eed3008605be2
#
_entry.id   9b5984d950de2a283c0eed3008605be2
#
_cell.length_a   1.000
_cell.length_b   1.000
_cell.length_c   1.000
_cell.angle_alpha   90.00
_cell.angle_beta   90.00
_cell.angle_gamma   90.00
#
_symmetry.space_group_name_H-M   'P 1'
#
loop_
_entity.id
_entity.type
_entity.pdbx_description
1 polymer ?
#
loop_
_entity_poly.entity_id
_entity_poly.type
_entity_poly.pdbx_seq_one_letter_code
_entity_poly.pdbx_strand_id
1 'polypeptide(L)'
;MAAWNDGYVFDVAYTTGFYREISPGWLSAAAMLLGQRPPDITRPFRWAELGCGHGLSVNIFAASNPAGEFHGFDFNPAHVESGRRLASSAGLTNAHFHEMAFGDLAEAPEGQFPQFDFIVAHGIWIWVSAETRLQMTAAIRRFLAPGGLLYISYNALPGWASLLPVQKYMREYARVHPGNSADVTQAAINSVRELIKGDAAFFGANPAVAARLDATTNMDAKYLAHEYLNANWDPTSFTQVADVLGEGKVGYIGSATLIENIDAVAVPPNTLKLLQGITDQRLRETIRDFGANRSFRRDLYRRGTEAPVSGEQREMLDALHLVGTGRETEQNIQIPTGIGQLGLRMDIYTPILARLAEGPLSLRELRQTPALAAQPLSETLQAAAFMMTGGLAHPVVRPQTDPAALASSQALNAAIARYNALGGALGVVASPVSGTGTGVDFTETLLLPELAAAGPSRAPWWISSSPS
;
A
#
# COMPACT_ATOMS: atom_id res chain seq x y z
N MET A 1 -19.17 14.44 -26.27
CA MET A 1 -18.34 14.96 -25.20
C MET A 1 -17.86 13.76 -24.42
N ALA A 2 -16.56 13.57 -24.24
CA ALA A 2 -16.07 12.57 -23.32
C ALA A 2 -16.67 12.87 -21.94
N ALA A 3 -17.15 11.85 -21.26
CA ALA A 3 -17.67 12.02 -19.90
C ALA A 3 -16.50 12.44 -19.01
N TRP A 4 -16.69 13.43 -18.13
CA TRP A 4 -15.65 13.95 -17.23
C TRP A 4 -14.99 12.87 -16.38
N ASN A 5 -15.66 11.73 -16.21
CA ASN A 5 -15.23 10.58 -15.41
C ASN A 5 -14.31 9.59 -16.15
N ASP A 6 -13.94 9.82 -17.42
CA ASP A 6 -13.08 8.93 -18.24
C ASP A 6 -13.50 7.44 -18.17
N GLY A 7 -14.82 7.18 -18.06
CA GLY A 7 -15.37 5.83 -17.94
C GLY A 7 -15.24 5.18 -16.56
N TYR A 8 -14.86 5.95 -15.55
CA TYR A 8 -14.86 5.52 -14.16
C TYR A 8 -16.28 5.43 -13.61
N VAL A 9 -16.58 4.40 -12.83
CA VAL A 9 -17.86 4.22 -12.12
C VAL A 9 -17.98 5.29 -11.03
N PHE A 10 -19.03 6.12 -11.06
CA PHE A 10 -19.18 7.26 -10.14
C PHE A 10 -20.55 7.30 -9.44
N ASP A 11 -21.52 6.48 -9.85
CA ASP A 11 -22.84 6.40 -9.26
C ASP A 11 -22.89 5.65 -7.93
N VAL A 12 -21.83 4.96 -7.59
CA VAL A 12 -21.59 4.34 -6.29
C VAL A 12 -20.29 4.87 -5.68
N ALA A 13 -20.31 5.17 -4.37
CA ALA A 13 -19.11 5.65 -3.68
C ALA A 13 -18.04 4.54 -3.65
N TYR A 14 -16.79 4.91 -3.91
CA TYR A 14 -15.67 4.00 -3.71
C TYR A 14 -15.45 3.72 -2.23
N THR A 15 -14.97 2.52 -1.91
CA THR A 15 -14.66 2.13 -0.53
C THR A 15 -13.44 2.88 0.00
N THR A 16 -13.51 3.32 1.25
CA THR A 16 -12.37 3.96 1.90
C THR A 16 -11.35 2.90 2.31
N GLY A 17 -10.18 2.90 1.70
CA GLY A 17 -9.06 2.01 2.01
C GLY A 17 -7.92 2.74 2.73
N PHE A 18 -7.13 1.97 3.47
CA PHE A 18 -5.86 2.42 4.04
C PHE A 18 -4.79 1.36 3.81
N TYR A 19 -3.62 1.80 3.38
CA TYR A 19 -2.50 0.92 3.03
C TYR A 19 -1.23 1.44 3.70
N ARG A 20 -0.74 0.70 4.71
CA ARG A 20 0.49 1.08 5.44
C ARG A 20 1.74 1.07 4.55
N GLU A 21 1.72 0.29 3.47
CA GLU A 21 2.82 0.13 2.52
C GLU A 21 3.14 1.41 1.74
N ILE A 22 2.23 2.39 1.71
CA ILE A 22 2.47 3.69 1.07
C ILE A 22 2.95 4.76 2.05
N SER A 23 3.10 4.43 3.35
CA SER A 23 3.62 5.39 4.33
C SER A 23 5.10 5.74 4.07
N PRO A 24 5.52 6.98 4.39
CA PRO A 24 6.93 7.38 4.20
C PRO A 24 7.92 6.44 4.90
N GLY A 25 7.60 6.01 6.13
CA GLY A 25 8.42 5.09 6.91
C GLY A 25 8.57 3.72 6.25
N TRP A 26 7.46 3.15 5.74
CA TRP A 26 7.50 1.86 5.03
C TRP A 26 8.30 1.93 3.74
N LEU A 27 8.05 2.95 2.91
CA LEU A 27 8.75 3.13 1.63
C LEU A 27 10.25 3.33 1.85
N SER A 28 10.62 4.10 2.89
CA SER A 28 12.02 4.29 3.26
C SER A 28 12.68 2.99 3.72
N ALA A 29 12.03 2.21 4.60
CA ALA A 29 12.53 0.93 5.05
C ALA A 29 12.65 -0.08 3.90
N ALA A 30 11.64 -0.15 3.02
CA ALA A 30 11.69 -1.01 1.83
C ALA A 30 12.89 -0.67 0.95
N ALA A 31 13.12 0.62 0.66
CA ALA A 31 14.28 1.05 -0.11
C ALA A 31 15.61 0.68 0.58
N MET A 32 15.73 0.88 1.91
CA MET A 32 16.94 0.49 2.67
C MET A 32 17.19 -1.02 2.60
N LEU A 33 16.17 -1.84 2.79
CA LEU A 33 16.27 -3.31 2.70
C LEU A 33 16.65 -3.78 1.29
N LEU A 34 16.30 -3.00 0.25
CA LEU A 34 16.69 -3.19 -1.14
C LEU A 34 18.04 -2.57 -1.49
N GLY A 35 18.80 -2.07 -0.51
CA GLY A 35 20.10 -1.47 -0.70
C GLY A 35 20.09 -0.09 -1.36
N GLN A 36 18.96 0.60 -1.31
CA GLN A 36 18.79 1.95 -1.87
C GLN A 36 18.73 3.00 -0.77
N ARG A 37 19.23 4.22 -1.06
CA ARG A 37 19.09 5.36 -0.14
C ARG A 37 17.69 5.98 -0.31
N PRO A 38 16.83 5.98 0.72
CA PRO A 38 15.55 6.69 0.68
C PRO A 38 15.75 8.20 0.88
N PRO A 39 14.72 9.02 0.61
CA PRO A 39 14.63 10.39 1.11
C PRO A 39 14.75 10.43 2.65
N ASP A 40 15.34 11.51 3.15
CA ASP A 40 15.54 11.71 4.60
C ASP A 40 14.26 12.27 5.24
N ILE A 41 13.45 11.41 5.83
CA ILE A 41 12.20 11.79 6.52
C ILE A 41 12.42 12.29 7.97
N THR A 42 13.67 12.40 8.42
CA THR A 42 14.00 13.07 9.69
C THR A 42 14.01 14.61 9.56
N ARG A 43 13.98 15.12 8.34
CA ARG A 43 13.90 16.53 7.97
C ARG A 43 12.55 16.83 7.33
N PRO A 44 12.22 18.10 7.04
CA PRO A 44 11.05 18.42 6.22
C PRO A 44 11.10 17.69 4.89
N PHE A 45 10.04 16.98 4.56
CA PHE A 45 9.89 16.19 3.33
C PHE A 45 8.50 16.38 2.74
N ARG A 46 8.32 15.98 1.49
CA ARG A 46 7.06 16.10 0.77
C ARG A 46 6.62 14.77 0.18
N TRP A 47 5.35 14.49 0.38
CA TRP A 47 4.73 13.25 -0.07
C TRP A 47 3.44 13.56 -0.84
N ALA A 48 3.22 12.87 -1.96
CA ALA A 48 2.04 13.07 -2.79
C ALA A 48 1.36 11.74 -3.13
N GLU A 49 0.01 11.72 -3.09
CA GLU A 49 -0.82 10.60 -3.54
C GLU A 49 -1.61 10.99 -4.79
N LEU A 50 -1.39 10.26 -5.87
CA LEU A 50 -2.13 10.38 -7.12
C LEU A 50 -3.34 9.45 -7.09
N GLY A 51 -4.55 10.02 -7.16
CA GLY A 51 -5.80 9.30 -6.94
C GLY A 51 -6.02 9.00 -5.46
N CYS A 52 -5.99 10.03 -4.61
CA CYS A 52 -6.08 9.88 -3.15
C CYS A 52 -7.47 9.46 -2.63
N GLY A 53 -8.48 9.39 -3.49
CA GLY A 53 -9.85 9.09 -3.09
C GLY A 53 -10.32 10.02 -1.97
N HIS A 54 -10.95 9.45 -0.94
CA HIS A 54 -11.44 10.21 0.23
C HIS A 54 -10.32 10.78 1.13
N GLY A 55 -9.04 10.61 0.79
CA GLY A 55 -7.90 11.23 1.43
C GLY A 55 -7.59 10.70 2.84
N LEU A 56 -8.01 9.47 3.18
CA LEU A 56 -7.74 8.90 4.50
C LEU A 56 -6.24 8.73 4.74
N SER A 57 -5.49 8.17 3.77
CA SER A 57 -4.04 7.97 3.88
C SER A 57 -3.30 9.30 4.07
N VAL A 58 -3.65 10.32 3.27
CA VAL A 58 -3.08 11.68 3.37
C VAL A 58 -3.25 12.23 4.77
N ASN A 59 -4.47 12.17 5.33
CA ASN A 59 -4.79 12.68 6.67
C ASN A 59 -4.04 11.90 7.78
N ILE A 60 -4.02 10.57 7.70
CA ILE A 60 -3.32 9.71 8.67
C ILE A 60 -1.82 10.02 8.68
N PHE A 61 -1.19 10.11 7.49
CA PHE A 61 0.25 10.38 7.42
C PHE A 61 0.59 11.81 7.83
N ALA A 62 -0.24 12.79 7.47
CA ALA A 62 -0.07 14.17 7.91
C ALA A 62 -0.13 14.31 9.43
N ALA A 63 -1.09 13.63 10.07
CA ALA A 63 -1.23 13.65 11.53
C ALA A 63 -0.06 12.95 12.23
N SER A 64 0.42 11.83 11.69
CA SER A 64 1.49 11.05 12.32
C SER A 64 2.91 11.50 11.96
N ASN A 65 3.08 12.43 10.99
CA ASN A 65 4.39 12.95 10.57
C ASN A 65 4.34 14.49 10.40
N PRO A 66 4.38 15.27 11.47
CA PRO A 66 4.22 16.73 11.40
C PRO A 66 5.35 17.45 10.66
N ALA A 67 6.51 16.82 10.47
CA ALA A 67 7.60 17.35 9.66
C ALA A 67 7.37 17.20 8.14
N GLY A 68 6.40 16.37 7.72
CA GLY A 68 6.06 16.15 6.33
C GLY A 68 4.95 17.07 5.85
N GLU A 69 4.96 17.38 4.55
CA GLU A 69 3.91 18.06 3.81
C GLU A 69 3.25 17.03 2.87
N PHE A 70 1.94 16.85 3.00
CA PHE A 70 1.20 15.78 2.34
C PHE A 70 0.19 16.33 1.35
N HIS A 71 0.25 15.89 0.10
CA HIS A 71 -0.62 16.34 -0.97
C HIS A 71 -1.42 15.16 -1.55
N GLY A 72 -2.74 15.30 -1.58
CA GLY A 72 -3.64 14.38 -2.27
C GLY A 72 -4.19 15.00 -3.53
N PHE A 73 -4.09 14.28 -4.65
CA PHE A 73 -4.65 14.68 -5.95
C PHE A 73 -5.75 13.71 -6.34
N ASP A 74 -6.93 14.22 -6.64
CA ASP A 74 -8.04 13.42 -7.17
C ASP A 74 -8.90 14.31 -8.08
N PHE A 75 -9.42 13.75 -9.16
CA PHE A 75 -10.28 14.49 -10.09
C PHE A 75 -11.71 14.62 -9.59
N ASN A 76 -12.11 13.79 -8.59
CA ASN A 76 -13.48 13.77 -8.07
C ASN A 76 -13.63 14.80 -6.94
N PRO A 77 -14.46 15.85 -7.12
CA PRO A 77 -14.64 16.90 -6.12
C PRO A 77 -15.19 16.38 -4.79
N ALA A 78 -16.02 15.32 -4.79
CA ALA A 78 -16.55 14.74 -3.56
C ALA A 78 -15.45 14.04 -2.73
N HIS A 79 -14.47 13.42 -3.39
CA HIS A 79 -13.31 12.83 -2.73
C HIS A 79 -12.46 13.91 -2.07
N VAL A 80 -12.11 14.95 -2.83
CA VAL A 80 -11.31 16.08 -2.35
C VAL A 80 -11.97 16.78 -1.16
N GLU A 81 -13.28 17.04 -1.26
CA GLU A 81 -14.02 17.67 -0.17
C GLU A 81 -14.06 16.79 1.10
N SER A 82 -14.20 15.47 0.95
CA SER A 82 -14.13 14.53 2.06
C SER A 82 -12.78 14.61 2.79
N GLY A 83 -11.68 14.61 2.03
CA GLY A 83 -10.32 14.72 2.57
C GLY A 83 -10.10 16.05 3.31
N ARG A 84 -10.50 17.17 2.70
CA ARG A 84 -10.41 18.51 3.29
C ARG A 84 -11.21 18.64 4.59
N ARG A 85 -12.41 18.09 4.62
CA ARG A 85 -13.28 18.14 5.80
C ARG A 85 -12.67 17.36 6.98
N LEU A 86 -12.08 16.18 6.72
CA LEU A 86 -11.41 15.42 7.76
C LEU A 86 -10.17 16.16 8.27
N ALA A 87 -9.33 16.71 7.37
CA ALA A 87 -8.17 17.54 7.73
C ALA A 87 -8.57 18.73 8.60
N SER A 88 -9.57 19.50 8.17
CA SER A 88 -10.08 20.66 8.90
C SER A 88 -10.63 20.31 10.27
N SER A 89 -11.40 19.21 10.40
CA SER A 89 -11.96 18.77 11.67
C SER A 89 -10.92 18.27 12.67
N ALA A 90 -9.71 17.95 12.20
CA ALA A 90 -8.54 17.59 13.00
C ALA A 90 -7.54 18.75 13.19
N GLY A 91 -7.76 19.89 12.53
CA GLY A 91 -6.84 21.03 12.57
C GLY A 91 -5.50 20.78 11.88
N LEU A 92 -5.44 19.87 10.89
CA LEU A 92 -4.22 19.59 10.14
C LEU A 92 -3.89 20.74 9.20
N THR A 93 -2.66 21.24 9.25
CA THR A 93 -2.17 22.33 8.40
C THR A 93 -1.20 21.85 7.31
N ASN A 94 -0.77 20.60 7.37
CA ASN A 94 0.19 19.98 6.47
C ASN A 94 -0.44 18.91 5.53
N ALA A 95 -1.78 18.86 5.46
CA ALA A 95 -2.54 18.02 4.53
C ALA A 95 -3.24 18.92 3.50
N HIS A 96 -2.90 18.73 2.22
CA HIS A 96 -3.39 19.56 1.10
C HIS A 96 -4.09 18.67 0.07
N PHE A 97 -5.30 19.08 -0.34
CA PHE A 97 -6.11 18.30 -1.28
C PHE A 97 -6.40 19.13 -2.54
N HIS A 98 -6.17 18.54 -3.70
CA HIS A 98 -6.26 19.19 -4.99
C HIS A 98 -7.26 18.44 -5.89
N GLU A 99 -8.32 19.14 -6.31
CA GLU A 99 -9.23 18.66 -7.36
C GLU A 99 -8.53 18.86 -8.70
N MET A 100 -7.95 17.79 -9.24
CA MET A 100 -7.10 17.89 -10.42
C MET A 100 -6.95 16.55 -11.12
N ALA A 101 -7.10 16.52 -12.44
CA ALA A 101 -6.75 15.38 -13.27
C ALA A 101 -5.22 15.28 -13.45
N PHE A 102 -4.70 14.10 -13.80
CA PHE A 102 -3.25 13.90 -13.94
C PHE A 102 -2.67 14.71 -15.10
N GLY A 103 -3.46 14.95 -16.18
CA GLY A 103 -3.06 15.84 -17.28
C GLY A 103 -2.87 17.28 -16.80
N ASP A 104 -3.82 17.80 -16.02
CA ASP A 104 -3.72 19.16 -15.46
C ASP A 104 -2.53 19.30 -14.51
N LEU A 105 -2.25 18.26 -13.70
CA LEU A 105 -1.08 18.22 -12.86
C LEU A 105 0.21 18.23 -13.70
N ALA A 106 0.28 17.45 -14.78
CA ALA A 106 1.44 17.41 -15.65
C ALA A 106 1.72 18.78 -16.31
N GLU A 107 0.66 19.55 -16.61
CA GLU A 107 0.70 20.86 -17.25
C GLU A 107 0.64 22.04 -16.27
N ALA A 108 0.57 21.77 -14.95
CA ALA A 108 0.46 22.81 -13.93
C ALA A 108 1.51 23.93 -14.12
N PRO A 109 1.19 25.21 -13.85
CA PRO A 109 2.14 26.29 -13.94
C PRO A 109 3.44 26.03 -13.17
N GLU A 110 4.54 26.58 -13.64
CA GLU A 110 5.83 26.47 -12.94
C GLU A 110 5.72 27.10 -11.54
N GLY A 111 6.20 26.39 -10.51
CA GLY A 111 6.15 26.84 -9.12
C GLY A 111 4.81 26.63 -8.41
N GLN A 112 3.77 26.13 -9.09
CA GLN A 112 2.47 25.84 -8.43
C GLN A 112 2.60 24.72 -7.41
N PHE A 113 3.38 23.69 -7.69
CA PHE A 113 3.66 22.60 -6.77
C PHE A 113 5.17 22.43 -6.57
N PRO A 114 5.59 22.01 -5.36
CA PRO A 114 6.98 21.64 -5.12
C PRO A 114 7.32 20.31 -5.77
N GLN A 115 8.60 19.95 -5.77
CA GLN A 115 8.99 18.55 -6.00
C GLN A 115 8.71 17.72 -4.74
N PHE A 116 8.30 16.46 -4.94
CA PHE A 116 7.97 15.51 -3.90
C PHE A 116 9.08 14.49 -3.71
N ASP A 117 9.40 14.18 -2.47
CA ASP A 117 10.33 13.11 -2.11
C ASP A 117 9.71 11.73 -2.32
N PHE A 118 8.39 11.66 -2.17
CA PHE A 118 7.60 10.44 -2.41
C PHE A 118 6.40 10.79 -3.29
N ILE A 119 6.17 9.98 -4.32
CA ILE A 119 4.91 9.95 -5.06
C ILE A 119 4.35 8.54 -4.96
N VAL A 120 3.08 8.42 -4.63
CA VAL A 120 2.39 7.13 -4.56
C VAL A 120 1.14 7.13 -5.43
N ALA A 121 0.86 5.99 -6.08
CA ALA A 121 -0.35 5.75 -6.83
C ALA A 121 -0.84 4.33 -6.49
N HIS A 122 -1.85 4.22 -5.61
CA HIS A 122 -2.36 2.95 -5.17
C HIS A 122 -3.67 2.59 -5.85
N GLY A 123 -3.69 1.47 -6.60
CA GLY A 123 -4.89 0.95 -7.22
C GLY A 123 -5.48 1.81 -8.36
N ILE A 124 -4.65 2.64 -9.02
CA ILE A 124 -5.12 3.57 -10.07
C ILE A 124 -4.76 3.08 -11.48
N TRP A 125 -3.58 2.51 -11.64
CA TRP A 125 -2.95 2.27 -12.94
C TRP A 125 -3.82 1.53 -13.95
N ILE A 126 -4.55 0.51 -13.49
CA ILE A 126 -5.36 -0.36 -14.37
C ILE A 126 -6.73 0.23 -14.72
N TRP A 127 -7.15 1.28 -14.01
CA TRP A 127 -8.50 1.86 -14.14
C TRP A 127 -8.51 3.15 -14.95
N VAL A 128 -7.36 3.57 -15.43
CA VAL A 128 -7.20 4.76 -16.27
C VAL A 128 -6.78 4.38 -17.68
N SER A 129 -7.09 5.26 -18.65
CA SER A 129 -6.74 5.06 -20.05
C SER A 129 -5.22 5.04 -20.28
N ALA A 130 -4.76 4.53 -21.43
CA ALA A 130 -3.35 4.57 -21.79
C ALA A 130 -2.83 6.02 -21.86
N GLU A 131 -3.67 6.96 -22.33
CA GLU A 131 -3.34 8.39 -22.36
C GLU A 131 -3.17 8.95 -20.94
N THR A 132 -4.08 8.64 -20.04
CA THR A 132 -4.02 9.07 -18.64
C THR A 132 -2.79 8.49 -17.92
N ARG A 133 -2.35 7.26 -18.25
CA ARG A 133 -1.08 6.69 -17.74
C ARG A 133 0.13 7.49 -18.20
N LEU A 134 0.15 7.97 -19.47
CA LEU A 134 1.22 8.85 -19.97
C LEU A 134 1.20 10.20 -19.26
N GLN A 135 0.04 10.79 -19.06
CA GLN A 135 -0.12 12.04 -18.30
C GLN A 135 0.38 11.89 -16.86
N MET A 136 0.00 10.80 -16.19
CA MET A 136 0.50 10.48 -14.85
C MET A 136 2.02 10.32 -14.83
N THR A 137 2.59 9.65 -15.84
CA THR A 137 4.05 9.50 -15.98
C THR A 137 4.74 10.85 -16.21
N ALA A 138 4.12 11.74 -16.98
CA ALA A 138 4.62 13.11 -17.17
C ALA A 138 4.62 13.91 -15.87
N ALA A 139 3.54 13.80 -15.07
CA ALA A 139 3.46 14.41 -13.74
C ALA A 139 4.55 13.85 -12.79
N ILE A 140 4.74 12.52 -12.76
CA ILE A 140 5.81 11.87 -11.98
C ILE A 140 7.18 12.40 -12.41
N ARG A 141 7.45 12.43 -13.70
CA ARG A 141 8.72 12.97 -14.25
C ARG A 141 9.00 14.40 -13.81
N ARG A 142 7.96 15.20 -13.73
CA ARG A 142 8.08 16.63 -13.38
C ARG A 142 8.27 16.83 -11.88
N PHE A 143 7.48 16.15 -11.06
CA PHE A 143 7.33 16.46 -9.65
C PHE A 143 8.06 15.50 -8.71
N LEU A 144 8.47 14.32 -9.12
CA LEU A 144 9.31 13.47 -8.26
C LEU A 144 10.72 14.06 -8.18
N ALA A 145 11.22 14.30 -6.97
CA ALA A 145 12.55 14.83 -6.74
C ALA A 145 13.66 13.85 -7.19
N PRO A 146 14.85 14.32 -7.60
CA PRO A 146 16.01 13.43 -7.76
C PRO A 146 16.27 12.66 -6.46
N GLY A 147 16.44 11.33 -6.55
CA GLY A 147 16.54 10.46 -5.38
C GLY A 147 15.20 10.09 -4.75
N GLY A 148 14.10 10.69 -5.18
CA GLY A 148 12.76 10.41 -4.69
C GLY A 148 12.27 9.01 -5.05
N LEU A 149 11.30 8.51 -4.26
CA LEU A 149 10.68 7.19 -4.42
C LEU A 149 9.29 7.32 -5.03
N LEU A 150 9.02 6.47 -6.02
CA LEU A 150 7.69 6.25 -6.59
C LEU A 150 7.20 4.87 -6.16
N TYR A 151 6.01 4.83 -5.55
CA TYR A 151 5.25 3.60 -5.36
C TYR A 151 4.09 3.54 -6.34
N ILE A 152 3.90 2.38 -6.96
CA ILE A 152 2.73 2.13 -7.81
C ILE A 152 2.20 0.73 -7.59
N SER A 153 0.87 0.59 -7.52
CA SER A 153 0.24 -0.73 -7.44
C SER A 153 -0.78 -0.94 -8.55
N TYR A 154 -0.89 -2.20 -8.97
CA TYR A 154 -1.76 -2.57 -10.08
C TYR A 154 -2.11 -4.06 -10.08
N ASN A 155 -3.26 -4.38 -10.68
CA ASN A 155 -3.62 -5.76 -10.98
C ASN A 155 -2.72 -6.29 -12.10
N ALA A 156 -2.12 -7.46 -11.85
CA ALA A 156 -1.02 -7.96 -12.66
C ALA A 156 -1.37 -9.23 -13.45
N LEU A 157 -0.72 -9.36 -14.60
CA LEU A 157 -0.64 -10.61 -15.35
C LEU A 157 0.54 -11.45 -14.82
N PRO A 158 0.43 -12.79 -14.82
CA PRO A 158 -0.63 -13.61 -15.41
C PRO A 158 -1.88 -13.82 -14.53
N GLY A 159 -1.86 -13.45 -13.25
CA GLY A 159 -2.90 -13.82 -12.29
C GLY A 159 -4.33 -13.38 -12.65
N TRP A 160 -4.49 -12.31 -13.44
CA TRP A 160 -5.79 -11.84 -13.93
C TRP A 160 -6.13 -12.33 -15.33
N ALA A 161 -5.23 -13.03 -16.03
CA ALA A 161 -5.42 -13.37 -17.44
C ALA A 161 -6.73 -14.14 -17.72
N SER A 162 -7.08 -15.10 -16.88
CA SER A 162 -8.29 -15.92 -17.05
C SER A 162 -9.59 -15.17 -16.75
N LEU A 163 -9.54 -14.02 -16.06
CA LEU A 163 -10.72 -13.21 -15.74
C LEU A 163 -11.02 -12.13 -16.79
N LEU A 164 -10.11 -11.84 -17.71
CA LEU A 164 -10.32 -10.87 -18.78
C LEU A 164 -11.62 -11.11 -19.57
N PRO A 165 -11.95 -12.34 -20.03
CA PRO A 165 -13.21 -12.59 -20.71
C PRO A 165 -14.43 -12.40 -19.82
N VAL A 166 -14.34 -12.71 -18.52
CA VAL A 166 -15.44 -12.54 -17.57
C VAL A 166 -15.75 -11.09 -17.34
N GLN A 167 -14.73 -10.26 -17.15
CA GLN A 167 -14.91 -8.80 -17.01
C GLN A 167 -15.60 -8.20 -18.25
N LYS A 168 -15.17 -8.60 -19.45
CA LYS A 168 -15.81 -8.16 -20.69
C LYS A 168 -17.26 -8.60 -20.76
N TYR A 169 -17.56 -9.84 -20.37
CA TYR A 169 -18.94 -10.33 -20.31
C TYR A 169 -19.79 -9.50 -19.34
N MET A 170 -19.28 -9.20 -18.14
CA MET A 170 -20.00 -8.41 -17.15
C MET A 170 -20.29 -6.99 -17.66
N ARG A 171 -19.38 -6.38 -18.38
CA ARG A 171 -19.60 -5.08 -19.02
C ARG A 171 -20.66 -5.14 -20.13
N GLU A 172 -20.66 -6.19 -20.96
CA GLU A 172 -21.71 -6.38 -21.96
C GLU A 172 -23.07 -6.63 -21.30
N TYR A 173 -23.10 -7.36 -20.20
CA TYR A 173 -24.32 -7.54 -19.40
C TYR A 173 -24.82 -6.18 -18.88
N ALA A 174 -23.96 -5.36 -18.30
CA ALA A 174 -24.31 -4.03 -17.80
C ALA A 174 -24.80 -3.08 -18.90
N ARG A 175 -24.26 -3.19 -20.12
CA ARG A 175 -24.67 -2.36 -21.26
C ARG A 175 -26.16 -2.55 -21.63
N VAL A 176 -26.69 -3.75 -21.45
CA VAL A 176 -28.09 -4.11 -21.83
C VAL A 176 -29.03 -4.18 -20.62
N HIS A 177 -28.52 -4.06 -19.40
CA HIS A 177 -29.32 -4.08 -18.17
C HIS A 177 -29.05 -2.79 -17.39
N PRO A 178 -29.80 -1.69 -17.67
CA PRO A 178 -29.57 -0.43 -16.99
C PRO A 178 -30.01 -0.52 -15.52
N GLY A 179 -29.28 0.20 -14.63
CA GLY A 179 -29.54 0.22 -13.20
C GLY A 179 -28.40 0.84 -12.42
N ASN A 180 -28.47 0.79 -11.10
CA ASN A 180 -27.36 1.16 -10.23
C ASN A 180 -26.19 0.17 -10.41
N SER A 181 -24.95 0.67 -10.50
CA SER A 181 -23.78 -0.14 -10.82
C SER A 181 -23.57 -1.31 -9.86
N ALA A 182 -23.85 -1.16 -8.56
CA ALA A 182 -23.72 -2.25 -7.60
C ALA A 182 -24.71 -3.39 -7.84
N ASP A 183 -25.99 -3.06 -8.11
CA ASP A 183 -27.05 -4.04 -8.38
C ASP A 183 -26.80 -4.77 -9.70
N VAL A 184 -26.42 -4.01 -10.74
CA VAL A 184 -26.09 -4.56 -12.07
C VAL A 184 -24.87 -5.50 -11.99
N THR A 185 -23.86 -5.14 -11.20
CA THR A 185 -22.69 -6.01 -10.98
C THR A 185 -23.08 -7.32 -10.33
N GLN A 186 -23.93 -7.27 -9.30
CA GLN A 186 -24.38 -8.49 -8.63
C GLN A 186 -25.21 -9.38 -9.58
N ALA A 187 -26.06 -8.78 -10.39
CA ALA A 187 -26.83 -9.50 -11.42
C ALA A 187 -25.92 -10.11 -12.50
N ALA A 188 -24.89 -9.38 -12.94
CA ALA A 188 -23.90 -9.89 -13.90
C ALA A 188 -23.11 -11.07 -13.33
N ILE A 189 -22.66 -11.00 -12.06
CA ILE A 189 -21.99 -12.12 -11.35
C ILE A 189 -22.92 -13.34 -11.30
N ASN A 190 -24.19 -13.16 -10.97
CA ASN A 190 -25.16 -14.25 -10.93
C ASN A 190 -25.36 -14.86 -12.34
N SER A 191 -25.40 -14.05 -13.39
CA SER A 191 -25.48 -14.51 -14.78
C SER A 191 -24.23 -15.34 -15.17
N VAL A 192 -23.03 -14.96 -14.73
CA VAL A 192 -21.82 -15.77 -14.92
C VAL A 192 -21.94 -17.12 -14.18
N ARG A 193 -22.49 -17.13 -12.96
CA ARG A 193 -22.74 -18.37 -12.21
C ARG A 193 -23.70 -19.32 -12.94
N GLU A 194 -24.73 -18.77 -13.61
CA GLU A 194 -25.62 -19.60 -14.45
C GLU A 194 -24.88 -20.19 -15.66
N LEU A 195 -23.92 -19.47 -16.27
CA LEU A 195 -23.07 -20.04 -17.31
C LEU A 195 -22.19 -21.19 -16.79
N ILE A 196 -21.68 -21.08 -15.57
CA ILE A 196 -20.90 -22.14 -14.90
C ILE A 196 -21.79 -23.37 -14.69
N LYS A 197 -23.00 -23.19 -14.13
CA LYS A 197 -23.98 -24.28 -13.92
C LYS A 197 -24.44 -24.93 -15.23
N GLY A 198 -24.45 -24.16 -16.31
CA GLY A 198 -24.82 -24.60 -17.67
C GLY A 198 -23.66 -25.24 -18.42
N ASP A 199 -22.58 -25.63 -17.73
CA ASP A 199 -21.42 -26.33 -18.30
C ASP A 199 -20.76 -25.59 -19.48
N ALA A 200 -20.77 -24.25 -19.46
CA ALA A 200 -20.12 -23.48 -20.50
C ALA A 200 -18.62 -23.83 -20.59
N ALA A 201 -18.16 -24.25 -21.78
CA ALA A 201 -16.85 -24.83 -22.02
C ALA A 201 -15.67 -23.99 -21.52
N PHE A 202 -15.81 -22.66 -21.51
CA PHE A 202 -14.79 -21.76 -20.96
C PHE A 202 -14.45 -22.06 -19.50
N PHE A 203 -15.43 -22.33 -18.65
CA PHE A 203 -15.20 -22.58 -17.22
C PHE A 203 -14.63 -23.98 -16.98
N GLY A 204 -14.97 -24.97 -17.83
CA GLY A 204 -14.33 -26.28 -17.81
C GLY A 204 -12.84 -26.20 -18.13
N ALA A 205 -12.44 -25.33 -19.05
CA ALA A 205 -11.04 -25.07 -19.39
C ALA A 205 -10.31 -24.16 -18.37
N ASN A 206 -11.06 -23.40 -17.53
CA ASN A 206 -10.53 -22.41 -16.58
C ASN A 206 -11.17 -22.56 -15.19
N PRO A 207 -11.00 -23.70 -14.49
CA PRO A 207 -11.70 -23.98 -13.24
C PRO A 207 -11.36 -22.97 -12.11
N ALA A 208 -10.19 -22.37 -12.12
CA ALA A 208 -9.79 -21.35 -11.17
C ALA A 208 -10.67 -20.09 -11.22
N VAL A 209 -11.32 -19.82 -12.35
CA VAL A 209 -12.22 -18.66 -12.50
C VAL A 209 -13.47 -18.83 -11.65
N ALA A 210 -14.06 -20.02 -11.62
CA ALA A 210 -15.23 -20.32 -10.80
C ALA A 210 -14.91 -20.11 -9.30
N ALA A 211 -13.80 -20.68 -8.81
CA ALA A 211 -13.35 -20.50 -7.43
C ALA A 211 -13.12 -19.02 -7.06
N ARG A 212 -12.58 -18.23 -7.98
CA ARG A 212 -12.37 -16.80 -7.74
C ARG A 212 -13.68 -16.02 -7.70
N LEU A 213 -14.67 -16.36 -8.52
CA LEU A 213 -16.00 -15.76 -8.46
C LEU A 213 -16.75 -16.15 -7.17
N ASP A 214 -16.55 -17.37 -6.69
CA ASP A 214 -17.13 -17.78 -5.40
C ASP A 214 -16.56 -16.95 -4.23
N ALA A 215 -15.27 -16.61 -4.28
CA ALA A 215 -14.65 -15.73 -3.29
C ALA A 215 -15.24 -14.29 -3.26
N THR A 216 -15.90 -13.85 -4.35
CA THR A 216 -16.57 -12.53 -4.38
C THR A 216 -17.90 -12.49 -3.65
N THR A 217 -18.44 -13.65 -3.21
CA THR A 217 -19.81 -13.76 -2.68
C THR A 217 -20.07 -12.88 -1.45
N ASN A 218 -19.06 -12.66 -0.64
CA ASN A 218 -19.13 -11.86 0.59
C ASN A 218 -18.46 -10.48 0.44
N MET A 219 -18.07 -10.09 -0.77
CA MET A 219 -17.47 -8.77 -1.01
C MET A 219 -18.54 -7.70 -1.17
N ASP A 220 -18.19 -6.47 -0.81
CA ASP A 220 -19.07 -5.30 -1.01
C ASP A 220 -19.40 -5.12 -2.49
N ALA A 221 -20.68 -5.03 -2.82
CA ALA A 221 -21.16 -4.88 -4.20
C ALA A 221 -20.67 -3.57 -4.85
N LYS A 222 -20.45 -2.51 -4.06
CA LYS A 222 -19.86 -1.24 -4.55
C LYS A 222 -18.42 -1.43 -4.97
N TYR A 223 -17.62 -2.13 -4.15
CA TYR A 223 -16.25 -2.49 -4.50
C TYR A 223 -16.21 -3.30 -5.81
N LEU A 224 -17.07 -4.33 -5.92
CA LEU A 224 -17.14 -5.16 -7.12
C LEU A 224 -17.58 -4.37 -8.38
N ALA A 225 -18.42 -3.36 -8.22
CA ALA A 225 -18.80 -2.48 -9.32
C ALA A 225 -17.59 -1.71 -9.88
N HIS A 226 -16.77 -1.14 -9.00
CA HIS A 226 -15.53 -0.48 -9.41
C HIS A 226 -14.53 -1.48 -10.01
N GLU A 227 -14.41 -2.69 -9.44
CA GLU A 227 -13.48 -3.70 -9.94
C GLU A 227 -13.84 -4.22 -11.33
N TYR A 228 -15.13 -4.40 -11.65
CA TYR A 228 -15.54 -5.09 -12.88
C TYR A 228 -16.23 -4.22 -13.93
N LEU A 229 -16.81 -3.06 -13.59
CA LEU A 229 -17.57 -2.25 -14.54
C LEU A 229 -16.85 -1.02 -15.08
N ASN A 230 -15.69 -0.65 -14.52
CA ASN A 230 -14.89 0.44 -15.08
C ASN A 230 -14.62 0.23 -16.57
N ALA A 231 -14.75 1.30 -17.36
CA ALA A 231 -14.52 1.24 -18.80
C ALA A 231 -13.08 0.90 -19.14
N ASN A 232 -12.16 1.55 -18.45
CA ASN A 232 -10.75 1.22 -18.47
C ASN A 232 -10.50 0.16 -17.38
N TRP A 233 -10.15 -1.04 -17.79
CA TRP A 233 -9.77 -2.11 -16.91
C TRP A 233 -8.77 -3.01 -17.66
N ASP A 234 -7.49 -2.81 -17.35
CA ASP A 234 -6.38 -3.37 -18.13
C ASP A 234 -5.29 -3.91 -17.20
N PRO A 235 -5.52 -5.11 -16.59
CA PRO A 235 -4.44 -5.81 -15.89
C PRO A 235 -3.22 -5.98 -16.78
N THR A 236 -2.05 -5.64 -16.27
CA THR A 236 -0.86 -5.43 -17.10
C THR A 236 0.35 -6.23 -16.58
N SER A 237 1.34 -6.45 -17.42
CA SER A 237 2.60 -7.08 -17.00
C SER A 237 3.55 -6.05 -16.38
N PHE A 238 4.47 -6.53 -15.53
CA PHE A 238 5.56 -5.72 -15.01
C PHE A 238 6.31 -4.95 -16.10
N THR A 239 6.61 -5.64 -17.21
CA THR A 239 7.41 -5.04 -18.30
C THR A 239 6.70 -3.87 -18.96
N GLN A 240 5.38 -3.94 -19.16
CA GLN A 240 4.59 -2.84 -19.72
C GLN A 240 4.58 -1.61 -18.79
N VAL A 241 4.43 -1.82 -17.47
CA VAL A 241 4.48 -0.74 -16.49
C VAL A 241 5.87 -0.12 -16.44
N ALA A 242 6.91 -0.96 -16.39
CA ALA A 242 8.30 -0.49 -16.36
C ALA A 242 8.69 0.30 -17.63
N ASP A 243 8.18 -0.08 -18.80
CA ASP A 243 8.42 0.66 -20.05
C ASP A 243 7.82 2.06 -19.99
N VAL A 244 6.55 2.19 -19.62
CA VAL A 244 5.88 3.49 -19.54
C VAL A 244 6.54 4.38 -18.47
N LEU A 245 6.80 3.83 -17.27
CA LEU A 245 7.43 4.58 -16.19
C LEU A 245 8.89 4.95 -16.48
N GLY A 246 9.59 4.15 -17.31
CA GLY A 246 10.94 4.48 -17.77
C GLY A 246 11.03 5.84 -18.45
N GLU A 247 9.98 6.27 -19.16
CA GLU A 247 9.89 7.62 -19.73
C GLU A 247 9.86 8.71 -18.65
N GLY A 248 9.39 8.38 -17.44
CA GLY A 248 9.42 9.21 -16.25
C GLY A 248 10.79 9.35 -15.59
N LYS A 249 11.83 8.70 -16.14
CA LYS A 249 13.21 8.63 -15.61
C LYS A 249 13.29 7.98 -14.22
N VAL A 250 12.44 6.99 -13.98
CA VAL A 250 12.47 6.17 -12.77
C VAL A 250 12.88 4.74 -13.11
N GLY A 251 13.67 4.13 -12.24
CA GLY A 251 14.10 2.74 -12.34
C GLY A 251 13.46 1.89 -11.25
N TYR A 252 13.04 0.67 -11.59
CA TYR A 252 12.52 -0.29 -10.62
C TYR A 252 13.60 -0.72 -9.63
N ILE A 253 13.27 -0.75 -8.35
CA ILE A 253 14.19 -1.14 -7.29
C ILE A 253 13.74 -2.37 -6.50
N GLY A 254 12.46 -2.75 -6.56
CA GLY A 254 11.91 -3.92 -5.90
C GLY A 254 10.43 -3.78 -5.56
N SER A 255 9.89 -4.76 -4.83
CA SER A 255 8.51 -4.73 -4.34
C SER A 255 8.41 -4.10 -2.95
N ALA A 256 7.40 -3.26 -2.73
CA ALA A 256 7.02 -2.77 -1.40
C ALA A 256 6.34 -3.86 -0.53
N THR A 257 5.92 -4.97 -1.14
CA THR A 257 5.58 -6.23 -0.44
C THR A 257 6.89 -6.99 -0.20
N LEU A 258 7.53 -6.73 0.92
CA LEU A 258 8.95 -7.08 1.16
C LEU A 258 9.29 -8.55 0.94
N ILE A 259 8.39 -9.46 1.29
CA ILE A 259 8.58 -10.90 1.14
C ILE A 259 8.73 -11.33 -0.33
N GLU A 260 8.20 -10.56 -1.26
CA GLU A 260 8.28 -10.83 -2.70
C GLU A 260 9.69 -10.61 -3.28
N ASN A 261 10.55 -9.91 -2.54
CA ASN A 261 11.95 -9.72 -2.91
C ASN A 261 12.84 -10.91 -2.50
N ILE A 262 12.31 -11.87 -1.75
CA ILE A 262 13.02 -13.05 -1.25
C ILE A 262 12.62 -14.26 -2.09
N ASP A 263 13.41 -14.56 -3.12
CA ASP A 263 13.10 -15.61 -4.11
C ASP A 263 12.71 -16.95 -3.49
N ALA A 264 13.36 -17.34 -2.39
CA ALA A 264 13.13 -18.63 -1.73
C ALA A 264 11.71 -18.85 -1.19
N VAL A 265 10.98 -17.75 -0.93
CA VAL A 265 9.60 -17.77 -0.42
C VAL A 265 8.60 -17.11 -1.38
N ALA A 266 9.11 -16.42 -2.39
CA ALA A 266 8.28 -15.75 -3.39
C ALA A 266 7.84 -16.68 -4.52
N VAL A 267 8.64 -17.70 -4.86
CA VAL A 267 8.39 -18.61 -5.99
C VAL A 267 8.62 -20.07 -5.61
N PRO A 268 7.99 -21.04 -6.34
CA PRO A 268 8.22 -22.46 -6.11
C PRO A 268 9.69 -22.87 -6.32
N PRO A 269 10.18 -23.95 -5.65
CA PRO A 269 11.58 -24.36 -5.70
C PRO A 269 12.15 -24.61 -7.11
N ASN A 270 11.34 -25.11 -8.03
CA ASN A 270 11.81 -25.31 -9.41
C ASN A 270 11.89 -23.99 -10.18
N THR A 271 11.00 -23.04 -9.93
CA THR A 271 11.08 -21.68 -10.48
C THR A 271 12.30 -20.93 -9.90
N LEU A 272 12.61 -21.15 -8.62
CA LEU A 272 13.82 -20.61 -7.99
C LEU A 272 15.09 -21.05 -8.73
N LYS A 273 15.17 -22.32 -9.16
CA LYS A 273 16.31 -22.81 -9.97
C LYS A 273 16.44 -22.08 -11.31
N LEU A 274 15.31 -21.71 -11.93
CA LEU A 274 15.33 -20.92 -13.18
C LEU A 274 15.86 -19.51 -12.96
N LEU A 275 15.61 -18.91 -11.79
CA LEU A 275 16.11 -17.59 -11.47
C LEU A 275 17.63 -17.56 -11.23
N GLN A 276 18.24 -18.70 -10.88
CA GLN A 276 19.68 -18.81 -10.71
C GLN A 276 20.39 -18.57 -12.05
N GLY A 277 21.28 -17.57 -12.08
CA GLY A 277 22.03 -17.22 -13.29
C GLY A 277 21.34 -16.23 -14.23
N ILE A 278 20.09 -15.84 -13.98
CA ILE A 278 19.44 -14.76 -14.73
C ILE A 278 19.76 -13.43 -14.06
N THR A 279 20.47 -12.57 -14.77
CA THR A 279 20.87 -11.21 -14.30
C THR A 279 19.94 -10.10 -14.83
N ASP A 280 19.24 -10.36 -15.93
CA ASP A 280 18.29 -9.40 -16.47
C ASP A 280 17.08 -9.24 -15.55
N GLN A 281 16.89 -8.05 -15.01
CA GLN A 281 15.85 -7.74 -14.04
C GLN A 281 14.44 -7.93 -14.60
N ARG A 282 14.21 -7.58 -15.87
CA ARG A 282 12.89 -7.69 -16.50
C ARG A 282 12.47 -9.15 -16.64
N LEU A 283 13.38 -10.00 -17.07
CA LEU A 283 13.13 -11.43 -17.18
C LEU A 283 12.95 -12.07 -15.80
N ARG A 284 13.74 -11.67 -14.80
CA ARG A 284 13.58 -12.15 -13.42
C ARG A 284 12.19 -11.85 -12.86
N GLU A 285 11.72 -10.59 -12.98
CA GLU A 285 10.38 -10.18 -12.51
C GLU A 285 9.28 -10.93 -13.28
N THR A 286 9.43 -11.11 -14.59
CA THR A 286 8.49 -11.89 -15.38
C THR A 286 8.41 -13.35 -14.88
N ILE A 287 9.54 -13.99 -14.58
CA ILE A 287 9.58 -15.36 -14.05
C ILE A 287 8.94 -15.42 -12.66
N ARG A 288 9.17 -14.43 -11.80
CA ARG A 288 8.52 -14.32 -10.48
C ARG A 288 7.01 -14.23 -10.60
N ASP A 289 6.51 -13.40 -11.54
CA ASP A 289 5.07 -13.26 -11.78
C ASP A 289 4.42 -14.58 -12.23
N PHE A 290 5.06 -15.31 -13.13
CA PHE A 290 4.59 -16.65 -13.51
C PHE A 290 4.71 -17.67 -12.38
N GLY A 291 5.80 -17.66 -11.63
CA GLY A 291 6.04 -18.57 -10.51
C GLY A 291 5.01 -18.45 -9.40
N ALA A 292 4.59 -17.22 -9.09
CA ALA A 292 3.59 -16.93 -8.07
C ALA A 292 2.15 -16.80 -8.61
N ASN A 293 1.94 -16.95 -9.93
CA ASN A 293 0.67 -16.58 -10.59
C ASN A 293 0.16 -15.21 -10.10
N ARG A 294 1.06 -14.21 -10.18
CA ARG A 294 0.86 -12.93 -9.51
C ARG A 294 -0.35 -12.18 -10.03
N SER A 295 -1.23 -11.79 -9.12
CA SER A 295 -2.45 -11.04 -9.45
C SER A 295 -2.40 -9.58 -9.02
N PHE A 296 -1.47 -9.19 -8.15
CA PHE A 296 -1.31 -7.82 -7.69
C PHE A 296 0.15 -7.50 -7.44
N ARG A 297 0.60 -6.32 -7.85
CA ARG A 297 1.94 -5.81 -7.61
C ARG A 297 1.90 -4.50 -6.84
N ARG A 298 2.90 -4.32 -5.99
CA ARG A 298 3.23 -3.08 -5.29
C ARG A 298 4.67 -2.74 -5.59
N ASP A 299 4.91 -2.08 -6.71
CA ASP A 299 6.24 -1.83 -7.22
C ASP A 299 6.81 -0.52 -6.68
N LEU A 300 8.10 -0.57 -6.35
CA LEU A 300 8.87 0.58 -5.89
C LEU A 300 9.90 0.96 -6.95
N TYR A 301 9.90 2.22 -7.32
CA TYR A 301 10.82 2.83 -8.27
C TYR A 301 11.57 3.99 -7.60
N ARG A 302 12.72 4.35 -8.16
CA ARG A 302 13.52 5.48 -7.71
C ARG A 302 13.92 6.36 -8.88
N ARG A 303 13.90 7.68 -8.68
CA ARG A 303 14.42 8.64 -9.66
C ARG A 303 15.93 8.80 -9.48
N GLY A 304 16.70 8.33 -10.46
CA GLY A 304 18.16 8.19 -10.38
C GLY A 304 18.57 6.92 -9.63
N THR A 305 19.71 6.34 -10.04
CA THR A 305 20.09 4.97 -9.67
C THR A 305 21.42 4.88 -8.92
N GLU A 306 21.92 5.98 -8.34
CA GLU A 306 23.13 5.91 -7.56
C GLU A 306 22.90 5.09 -6.29
N ALA A 307 23.50 3.91 -6.23
CA ALA A 307 23.50 3.09 -5.03
C ALA A 307 24.49 3.64 -4.01
N PRO A 308 24.13 3.68 -2.72
CA PRO A 308 25.06 4.08 -1.66
C PRO A 308 26.24 3.10 -1.59
N VAL A 309 27.41 3.59 -1.22
CA VAL A 309 28.56 2.72 -0.96
C VAL A 309 28.32 1.81 0.25
N SER A 310 29.03 0.67 0.33
CA SER A 310 28.75 -0.39 1.32
C SER A 310 28.77 0.10 2.78
N GLY A 311 29.58 1.09 3.11
CA GLY A 311 29.62 1.71 4.46
C GLY A 311 28.32 2.46 4.76
N GLU A 312 27.87 3.28 3.85
CA GLU A 312 26.62 4.05 3.98
C GLU A 312 25.40 3.13 4.04
N GLN A 313 25.38 2.04 3.25
CA GLN A 313 24.30 1.03 3.33
C GLN A 313 24.20 0.44 4.72
N ARG A 314 25.36 0.11 5.33
CA ARG A 314 25.38 -0.45 6.69
C ARG A 314 24.87 0.56 7.71
N GLU A 315 25.33 1.81 7.63
CA GLU A 315 24.86 2.88 8.54
C GLU A 315 23.36 3.11 8.44
N MET A 316 22.81 3.16 7.22
CA MET A 316 21.37 3.29 6.99
C MET A 316 20.59 2.11 7.60
N LEU A 317 21.05 0.88 7.37
CA LEU A 317 20.39 -0.31 7.92
C LEU A 317 20.47 -0.33 9.44
N ASP A 318 21.63 0.01 10.01
CA ASP A 318 21.83 0.07 11.47
C ASP A 318 20.95 1.13 12.14
N ALA A 319 20.58 2.19 11.43
CA ALA A 319 19.69 3.25 11.89
C ALA A 319 18.19 2.92 11.74
N LEU A 320 17.83 1.91 10.94
CA LEU A 320 16.45 1.49 10.81
C LEU A 320 15.96 0.80 12.07
N HIS A 321 14.86 1.27 12.63
CA HIS A 321 14.23 0.69 13.81
C HIS A 321 12.92 0.02 13.46
N LEU A 322 12.54 -0.97 14.23
CA LEU A 322 11.25 -1.64 14.21
C LEU A 322 10.54 -1.38 15.52
N VAL A 323 9.24 -1.17 15.48
CA VAL A 323 8.36 -1.09 16.65
C VAL A 323 7.33 -2.21 16.57
N GLY A 324 7.02 -2.84 17.68
CA GLY A 324 6.00 -3.88 17.77
C GLY A 324 4.60 -3.33 17.47
N THR A 325 3.70 -4.23 17.09
CA THR A 325 2.33 -3.86 16.68
C THR A 325 1.25 -4.34 17.65
N GLY A 326 1.64 -4.81 18.84
CA GLY A 326 0.73 -5.40 19.84
C GLY A 326 0.45 -6.88 19.60
N ARG A 327 1.14 -7.53 18.62
CA ARG A 327 1.02 -8.95 18.30
C ARG A 327 2.20 -9.80 18.77
N GLU A 328 3.03 -9.26 19.64
CA GLU A 328 4.30 -9.86 20.06
C GLU A 328 4.13 -11.15 20.87
N THR A 329 2.92 -11.41 21.41
CA THR A 329 2.60 -12.63 22.18
C THR A 329 2.05 -13.78 21.35
N GLU A 330 1.83 -13.58 20.04
CA GLU A 330 1.31 -14.62 19.17
C GLU A 330 2.31 -15.77 18.98
N GLN A 331 1.83 -17.01 18.95
CA GLN A 331 2.68 -18.20 18.90
C GLN A 331 2.64 -18.99 17.60
N ASN A 332 1.63 -18.86 16.77
CA ASN A 332 1.50 -19.58 15.49
C ASN A 332 1.38 -18.59 14.34
N ILE A 333 2.48 -17.88 14.08
CA ILE A 333 2.48 -16.82 13.09
C ILE A 333 2.65 -17.42 11.70
N GLN A 334 1.65 -17.16 10.85
CA GLN A 334 1.66 -17.52 9.43
C GLN A 334 1.73 -16.24 8.60
N ILE A 335 2.64 -16.23 7.63
CA ILE A 335 2.82 -15.11 6.69
C ILE A 335 2.39 -15.57 5.29
N PRO A 336 1.46 -14.89 4.64
CA PRO A 336 1.11 -15.21 3.26
C PRO A 336 2.28 -14.91 2.33
N THR A 337 2.60 -15.87 1.45
CA THR A 337 3.67 -15.76 0.44
C THR A 337 3.14 -16.06 -0.95
N GLY A 338 3.95 -15.86 -1.97
CA GLY A 338 3.60 -16.23 -3.35
C GLY A 338 3.36 -17.74 -3.57
N ILE A 339 3.78 -18.58 -2.62
CA ILE A 339 3.70 -20.04 -2.72
C ILE A 339 2.87 -20.69 -1.60
N GLY A 340 2.14 -19.89 -0.83
CA GLY A 340 1.29 -20.38 0.28
C GLY A 340 1.59 -19.69 1.60
N GLN A 341 1.31 -20.36 2.72
CA GLN A 341 1.55 -19.83 4.07
C GLN A 341 2.94 -20.26 4.57
N LEU A 342 3.71 -19.29 5.04
CA LEU A 342 5.00 -19.51 5.69
C LEU A 342 4.82 -19.45 7.21
N GLY A 343 5.03 -20.55 7.91
CA GLY A 343 5.10 -20.57 9.39
C GLY A 343 6.45 -20.01 9.87
N LEU A 344 6.41 -19.06 10.80
CA LEU A 344 7.65 -18.56 11.41
C LEU A 344 8.22 -19.56 12.41
N ARG A 345 9.53 -19.69 12.41
CA ARG A 345 10.30 -20.49 13.38
C ARG A 345 10.31 -19.75 14.73
N MET A 346 9.42 -20.12 15.63
CA MET A 346 9.22 -19.42 16.90
C MET A 346 10.44 -19.51 17.83
N ASP A 347 11.32 -20.50 17.64
CA ASP A 347 12.63 -20.55 18.33
C ASP A 347 13.52 -19.35 18.02
N ILE A 348 13.39 -18.76 16.82
CA ILE A 348 14.07 -17.55 16.39
C ILE A 348 13.29 -16.31 16.77
N TYR A 349 11.96 -16.29 16.50
CA TYR A 349 11.17 -15.06 16.57
C TYR A 349 10.66 -14.74 17.98
N THR A 350 10.42 -15.73 18.87
CA THR A 350 9.97 -15.46 20.25
C THR A 350 10.89 -14.49 21.01
N PRO A 351 12.22 -14.67 21.06
CA PRO A 351 13.07 -13.73 21.76
C PRO A 351 13.14 -12.34 21.11
N ILE A 352 12.98 -12.27 19.79
CA ILE A 352 12.92 -10.99 19.07
C ILE A 352 11.62 -10.24 19.41
N LEU A 353 10.50 -10.94 19.41
CA LEU A 353 9.19 -10.37 19.73
C LEU A 353 9.12 -9.91 21.19
N ALA A 354 9.69 -10.70 22.14
CA ALA A 354 9.81 -10.28 23.53
C ALA A 354 10.60 -8.96 23.67
N ARG A 355 11.69 -8.80 22.91
CA ARG A 355 12.47 -7.56 22.90
C ARG A 355 11.71 -6.38 22.26
N LEU A 356 10.91 -6.64 21.20
CA LEU A 356 10.05 -5.63 20.57
C LEU A 356 8.93 -5.16 21.52
N ALA A 357 8.43 -6.02 22.41
CA ALA A 357 7.45 -5.66 23.42
C ALA A 357 8.02 -4.68 24.47
N GLU A 358 9.34 -4.63 24.64
CA GLU A 358 10.01 -3.68 25.55
C GLU A 358 10.22 -2.29 24.91
N GLY A 359 10.10 -2.17 23.58
CA GLY A 359 10.26 -0.93 22.85
C GLY A 359 10.90 -1.09 21.48
N PRO A 360 11.17 0.03 20.77
CA PRO A 360 11.80 0.02 19.47
C PRO A 360 13.12 -0.76 19.46
N LEU A 361 13.36 -1.48 18.37
CA LEU A 361 14.55 -2.33 18.16
C LEU A 361 15.23 -1.93 16.85
N SER A 362 16.46 -1.44 16.91
CA SER A 362 17.26 -1.17 15.70
C SER A 362 17.64 -2.48 15.00
N LEU A 363 17.90 -2.43 13.67
CA LEU A 363 18.43 -3.60 12.96
C LEU A 363 19.80 -4.01 13.49
N ARG A 364 20.58 -3.08 14.04
CA ARG A 364 21.84 -3.39 14.73
C ARG A 364 21.60 -4.27 15.96
N GLU A 365 20.65 -3.91 16.81
CA GLU A 365 20.29 -4.68 18.01
C GLU A 365 19.64 -6.01 17.62
N LEU A 366 18.75 -6.00 16.61
CA LEU A 366 18.13 -7.21 16.05
C LEU A 366 19.21 -8.23 15.65
N ARG A 367 20.26 -7.79 14.96
CA ARG A 367 21.41 -8.62 14.57
C ARG A 367 22.16 -9.21 15.75
N GLN A 368 22.16 -8.54 16.91
CA GLN A 368 22.86 -9.01 18.12
C GLN A 368 22.05 -10.02 18.93
N THR A 369 20.77 -10.27 18.54
CA THR A 369 19.99 -11.31 19.21
C THR A 369 20.66 -12.69 19.07
N PRO A 370 20.57 -13.57 20.07
CA PRO A 370 21.27 -14.87 20.04
C PRO A 370 21.03 -15.69 18.77
N ALA A 371 19.80 -15.63 18.23
CA ALA A 371 19.41 -16.38 17.04
C ALA A 371 20.05 -15.86 15.75
N LEU A 372 20.44 -14.57 15.69
CA LEU A 372 20.94 -13.91 14.48
C LEU A 372 22.41 -13.49 14.58
N ALA A 373 22.99 -13.46 15.77
CA ALA A 373 24.35 -12.94 15.99
C ALA A 373 25.46 -13.64 15.18
N ALA A 374 25.32 -14.95 14.96
CA ALA A 374 26.24 -15.74 14.16
C ALA A 374 25.83 -15.90 12.69
N GLN A 375 24.69 -15.32 12.29
CA GLN A 375 24.16 -15.46 10.96
C GLN A 375 24.63 -14.34 10.01
N PRO A 376 24.63 -14.56 8.69
CA PRO A 376 24.88 -13.49 7.71
C PRO A 376 23.85 -12.34 7.86
N LEU A 377 24.24 -11.14 7.45
CA LEU A 377 23.35 -9.97 7.46
C LEU A 377 22.01 -10.21 6.74
N SER A 378 22.03 -11.01 5.67
CA SER A 378 20.82 -11.40 4.92
C SER A 378 19.73 -12.02 5.79
N GLU A 379 20.09 -12.81 6.82
CA GLU A 379 19.13 -13.40 7.75
C GLU A 379 18.46 -12.34 8.63
N THR A 380 19.20 -11.31 9.04
CA THR A 380 18.65 -10.18 9.78
C THR A 380 17.66 -9.38 8.92
N LEU A 381 18.03 -9.11 7.66
CA LEU A 381 17.16 -8.39 6.72
C LEU A 381 15.89 -9.21 6.40
N GLN A 382 16.05 -10.53 6.23
CA GLN A 382 14.92 -11.44 6.03
C GLN A 382 14.01 -11.47 7.26
N ALA A 383 14.56 -11.53 8.48
CA ALA A 383 13.77 -11.49 9.70
C ALA A 383 12.97 -10.19 9.81
N ALA A 384 13.59 -9.05 9.52
CA ALA A 384 12.89 -7.76 9.48
C ALA A 384 11.75 -7.75 8.44
N ALA A 385 12.02 -8.22 7.21
CA ALA A 385 11.02 -8.31 6.15
C ALA A 385 9.83 -9.21 6.54
N PHE A 386 10.10 -10.36 7.19
CA PHE A 386 9.05 -11.26 7.66
C PHE A 386 8.20 -10.64 8.79
N MET A 387 8.83 -9.99 9.76
CA MET A 387 8.10 -9.32 10.83
C MET A 387 7.24 -8.17 10.29
N MET A 388 7.77 -7.37 9.37
CA MET A 388 7.02 -6.29 8.74
C MET A 388 5.86 -6.83 7.90
N THR A 389 6.10 -7.81 7.03
CA THR A 389 5.06 -8.43 6.18
C THR A 389 3.98 -9.09 7.02
N GLY A 390 4.35 -9.82 8.05
CA GLY A 390 3.44 -10.49 8.98
C GLY A 390 2.66 -9.54 9.90
N GLY A 391 2.94 -8.24 9.84
CA GLY A 391 2.29 -7.26 10.70
C GLY A 391 2.67 -7.38 12.18
N LEU A 392 3.84 -7.91 12.49
CA LEU A 392 4.38 -8.03 13.85
C LEU A 392 5.19 -6.81 14.25
N ALA A 393 5.75 -6.15 13.25
CA ALA A 393 6.54 -4.93 13.44
C ALA A 393 6.23 -3.91 12.34
N HIS A 394 6.44 -2.64 12.66
CA HIS A 394 6.40 -1.54 11.72
C HIS A 394 7.74 -0.79 11.74
N PRO A 395 8.27 -0.35 10.58
CA PRO A 395 9.50 0.41 10.54
C PRO A 395 9.28 1.83 11.06
N VAL A 396 10.21 2.32 11.85
CA VAL A 396 10.24 3.68 12.35
C VAL A 396 11.62 4.29 12.11
N VAL A 397 11.64 5.57 11.76
CA VAL A 397 12.90 6.30 11.52
C VAL A 397 13.36 6.98 12.81
N ARG A 398 12.42 7.33 13.69
CA ARG A 398 12.72 7.90 15.01
C ARG A 398 12.20 6.96 16.09
N PRO A 399 13.07 6.45 16.96
CA PRO A 399 12.64 5.54 18.03
C PRO A 399 11.84 6.24 19.14
N GLN A 400 11.85 7.58 19.16
CA GLN A 400 11.12 8.38 20.15
C GLN A 400 9.92 9.05 19.50
N THR A 401 8.78 9.01 20.19
CA THR A 401 7.55 9.68 19.72
C THR A 401 7.71 11.20 19.79
N ASP A 402 7.50 11.87 18.68
CA ASP A 402 7.46 13.31 18.59
C ASP A 402 6.20 13.84 19.31
N PRO A 403 6.30 14.76 20.29
CA PRO A 403 5.14 15.35 20.93
C PRO A 403 4.15 16.02 19.96
N ALA A 404 4.64 16.61 18.87
CA ALA A 404 3.78 17.18 17.83
C ALA A 404 3.01 16.09 17.08
N ALA A 405 3.64 14.96 16.78
CA ALA A 405 2.97 13.80 16.16
C ALA A 405 1.91 13.21 17.10
N LEU A 406 2.19 13.16 18.41
CA LEU A 406 1.23 12.70 19.40
C LEU A 406 -0.01 13.59 19.42
N ALA A 407 0.16 14.89 19.56
CA ALA A 407 -0.94 15.87 19.60
C ALA A 407 -1.78 15.84 18.31
N SER A 408 -1.12 15.85 17.17
CA SER A 408 -1.77 15.82 15.85
C SER A 408 -2.53 14.51 15.60
N SER A 409 -1.93 13.36 15.95
CA SER A 409 -2.59 12.05 15.85
C SER A 409 -3.81 11.97 16.78
N GLN A 410 -3.72 12.46 18.02
CA GLN A 410 -4.86 12.50 18.93
C GLN A 410 -6.00 13.36 18.39
N ALA A 411 -5.70 14.53 17.80
CA ALA A 411 -6.70 15.40 17.19
C ALA A 411 -7.43 14.72 16.02
N LEU A 412 -6.69 14.04 15.13
CA LEU A 412 -7.28 13.27 14.02
C LEU A 412 -8.11 12.10 14.53
N ASN A 413 -7.60 11.34 15.49
CA ASN A 413 -8.31 10.19 16.05
C ASN A 413 -9.63 10.61 16.72
N ALA A 414 -9.66 11.76 17.43
CA ALA A 414 -10.89 12.34 17.94
C ALA A 414 -11.85 12.78 16.83
N ALA A 415 -11.35 13.30 15.71
CA ALA A 415 -12.18 13.63 14.55
C ALA A 415 -12.79 12.37 13.90
N ILE A 416 -12.01 11.29 13.77
CA ILE A 416 -12.49 9.98 13.28
C ILE A 416 -13.56 9.42 14.23
N ALA A 417 -13.35 9.46 15.54
CA ALA A 417 -14.35 9.02 16.51
C ALA A 417 -15.67 9.77 16.37
N ARG A 418 -15.61 11.12 16.25
CA ARG A 418 -16.81 11.93 16.00
C ARG A 418 -17.49 11.59 14.68
N TYR A 419 -16.73 11.37 13.60
CA TYR A 419 -17.28 10.98 12.33
C TYR A 419 -18.00 9.62 12.41
N ASN A 420 -17.40 8.64 13.10
CA ASN A 420 -17.99 7.32 13.30
C ASN A 420 -19.23 7.37 14.20
N ALA A 421 -19.26 8.22 15.23
CA ALA A 421 -20.44 8.43 16.06
C ALA A 421 -21.64 9.02 15.29
N LEU A 422 -21.39 9.68 14.15
CA LEU A 422 -22.40 10.21 13.24
C LEU A 422 -22.78 9.25 12.11
N GLY A 423 -22.37 7.98 12.18
CA GLY A 423 -22.69 6.95 11.20
C GLY A 423 -21.61 6.72 10.13
N GLY A 424 -20.41 7.27 10.30
CA GLY A 424 -19.24 6.91 9.52
C GLY A 424 -18.71 5.52 9.86
N ALA A 425 -17.73 5.03 9.07
CA ALA A 425 -17.17 3.70 9.24
C ALA A 425 -15.66 3.66 8.95
N LEU A 426 -14.88 4.59 9.54
CA LEU A 426 -13.44 4.60 9.42
C LEU A 426 -12.82 3.67 10.48
N GLY A 427 -12.19 2.56 10.02
CA GLY A 427 -11.57 1.55 10.87
C GLY A 427 -10.05 1.70 11.00
N VAL A 428 -9.53 2.92 10.86
CA VAL A 428 -8.10 3.20 10.97
C VAL A 428 -7.88 4.50 11.74
N VAL A 429 -6.87 4.52 12.60
CA VAL A 429 -6.46 5.66 13.40
C VAL A 429 -4.99 5.98 13.20
N ALA A 430 -4.59 7.23 13.40
CA ALA A 430 -3.20 7.64 13.30
C ALA A 430 -2.39 7.17 14.51
N SER A 431 -1.21 6.61 14.26
CA SER A 431 -0.25 6.20 15.29
C SER A 431 0.98 7.12 15.26
N PRO A 432 1.20 7.91 16.30
CA PRO A 432 2.39 8.76 16.40
C PRO A 432 3.67 7.95 16.60
N VAL A 433 3.55 6.70 17.06
CA VAL A 433 4.69 5.81 17.31
C VAL A 433 5.23 5.22 16.00
N SER A 434 4.33 4.73 15.15
CA SER A 434 4.72 4.11 13.87
C SER A 434 4.80 5.09 12.69
N GLY A 435 4.33 6.34 12.87
CA GLY A 435 4.28 7.32 11.77
C GLY A 435 3.31 6.94 10.63
N THR A 436 2.30 6.11 10.95
CA THR A 436 1.32 5.59 9.99
C THR A 436 -0.03 5.34 10.67
N GLY A 437 -0.94 4.61 10.01
CA GLY A 437 -2.22 4.19 10.57
C GLY A 437 -2.19 2.79 11.15
N THR A 438 -3.04 2.58 12.16
CA THR A 438 -3.32 1.27 12.76
C THR A 438 -4.80 0.95 12.58
N GLY A 439 -5.09 -0.27 12.11
CA GLY A 439 -6.46 -0.79 12.06
C GLY A 439 -7.03 -0.97 13.45
N VAL A 440 -8.26 -0.56 13.64
CA VAL A 440 -9.00 -0.67 14.91
C VAL A 440 -10.44 -1.08 14.62
N ASP A 441 -11.08 -1.75 15.58
CA ASP A 441 -12.49 -2.06 15.49
C ASP A 441 -13.35 -0.80 15.58
N PHE A 442 -14.55 -0.86 15.00
CA PHE A 442 -15.50 0.26 15.08
C PHE A 442 -15.79 0.65 16.54
N THR A 443 -15.96 -0.33 17.42
CA THR A 443 -16.19 -0.07 18.86
C THR A 443 -15.00 0.62 19.50
N GLU A 444 -13.78 0.20 19.17
CA GLU A 444 -12.55 0.83 19.67
C GLU A 444 -12.49 2.29 19.24
N THR A 445 -12.87 2.62 17.99
CA THR A 445 -12.87 4.02 17.53
C THR A 445 -13.78 4.92 18.35
N LEU A 446 -14.92 4.43 18.81
CA LEU A 446 -15.85 5.19 19.64
C LEU A 446 -15.34 5.41 21.07
N LEU A 447 -14.48 4.52 21.57
CA LEU A 447 -13.88 4.61 22.91
C LEU A 447 -12.59 5.43 22.95
N LEU A 448 -12.05 5.84 21.81
CA LEU A 448 -10.80 6.61 21.72
C LEU A 448 -10.75 7.86 22.61
N PRO A 449 -11.79 8.70 22.71
CA PRO A 449 -11.76 9.88 23.56
C PRO A 449 -11.62 9.51 25.05
N GLU A 450 -12.26 8.44 25.50
CA GLU A 450 -12.20 7.95 26.89
C GLU A 450 -10.85 7.30 27.20
N LEU A 451 -10.30 6.52 26.24
CA LEU A 451 -8.98 5.91 26.37
C LEU A 451 -7.88 6.97 26.44
N ALA A 452 -7.97 8.02 25.63
CA ALA A 452 -7.03 9.15 25.67
C ALA A 452 -7.09 9.91 27.01
N ALA A 453 -8.28 10.06 27.60
CA ALA A 453 -8.49 10.72 28.89
C ALA A 453 -8.02 9.87 30.09
N ALA A 454 -7.97 8.53 29.94
CA ALA A 454 -7.58 7.60 31.01
C ALA A 454 -6.07 7.57 31.30
N GLY A 455 -5.25 8.25 30.49
CA GLY A 455 -3.81 8.36 30.64
C GLY A 455 -3.00 7.19 30.04
N PRO A 456 -1.68 7.34 29.96
CA PRO A 456 -0.81 6.42 29.19
C PRO A 456 -0.76 4.98 29.71
N SER A 457 -1.06 4.72 30.97
CA SER A 457 -1.04 3.36 31.54
C SER A 457 -2.22 2.47 31.10
N ARG A 458 -3.25 3.04 30.47
CA ARG A 458 -4.40 2.33 29.93
C ARG A 458 -4.58 2.54 28.41
N ALA A 459 -3.78 3.44 27.81
CA ALA A 459 -3.81 3.67 26.39
C ALA A 459 -3.12 2.51 25.64
N PRO A 460 -3.71 1.98 24.56
CA PRO A 460 -3.04 1.01 23.70
C PRO A 460 -1.70 1.57 23.21
N TRP A 461 -0.71 0.71 22.94
CA TRP A 461 0.65 1.08 22.53
C TRP A 461 0.71 2.08 21.37
N TRP A 462 -0.27 2.09 20.49
CA TRP A 462 -0.37 3.00 19.34
C TRP A 462 -0.89 4.42 19.70
N ILE A 463 -1.29 4.66 20.94
CA ILE A 463 -1.68 5.97 21.48
C ILE A 463 -0.67 6.48 22.52
N SER A 464 0.05 5.59 23.21
CA SER A 464 0.91 5.97 24.33
C SER A 464 2.30 6.40 23.87
N SER A 465 2.83 7.44 24.49
CA SER A 465 4.14 8.03 24.19
C SER A 465 5.32 7.38 24.94
N SER A 466 5.11 6.34 25.73
CA SER A 466 6.20 5.73 26.52
C SER A 466 5.97 4.26 26.76
N PRO A 467 6.99 3.41 26.53
CA PRO A 467 7.16 2.22 27.34
C PRO A 467 7.44 2.70 28.78
N SER A 468 6.65 2.22 29.71
CA SER A 468 6.87 2.42 31.17
C SER A 468 8.21 1.86 31.59
#